data_534c0afa01f7718ac2e710a663408a55
#
_entry.id   534c0afa01f7718ac2e710a663408a55
#
_cell.length_a   1.000
_cell.length_b   1.000
_cell.length_c   1.000
_cell.angle_alpha   90.00
_cell.angle_beta   90.00
_cell.angle_gamma   90.00
#
_symmetry.space_group_name_H-M   'P 1'
#
loop_
_entity.id
_entity.type
_entity.pdbx_description
1 polymer ?
#
loop_
_entity_poly.entity_id
_entity_poly.type
_entity_poly.pdbx_seq_one_letter_code
_entity_poly.pdbx_strand_id
1 'polypeptide(L)'
;MKIEISKRYMGEQLVSFISFTNRNEFKVTFCSLGASIYAIYMKSKYGYRENIIMTPKEDEFFLSSEAYYGKIIGRTSGRISDASFTIDGVKYNIENNKDTDVILHGGKDKFSNIIFDYEVYEEDNKSYIIFKGYSKDGASGYPGAIDFKITYTLYDDMDDVLIDYHATTTKKTVLNLTNHAYFNLSGDFKRSILEHNLLIKASRFIELDNKMLPICIRNVTETMDFREGKRIGLDINDPYLQNHAAEGYDHPWIFDDQNYEICNASLSDPLSGRQVDVYTTYPSIVVYSNNYPTFRPMIDKENVDKKNDAICLECQFIPNGINVDCDEDKAILDVGEVYHQMTRYSFKIKENKFYE
;
A
#
# COMPACT_ATOMS: atom_id res chain seq x y z
N MET A 1 -23.21 10.56 -5.28
CA MET A 1 -22.58 9.49 -4.43
C MET A 1 -23.21 9.53 -3.04
N LYS A 2 -23.40 8.37 -2.35
CA LYS A 2 -23.85 8.37 -0.93
C LYS A 2 -22.65 8.45 0.00
N ILE A 3 -22.63 9.43 0.91
CA ILE A 3 -21.56 9.60 1.89
C ILE A 3 -22.11 9.40 3.29
N GLU A 4 -21.42 8.61 4.10
CA GLU A 4 -21.79 8.31 5.50
C GLU A 4 -20.57 8.53 6.38
N ILE A 5 -20.72 9.33 7.44
CA ILE A 5 -19.66 9.61 8.39
C ILE A 5 -20.08 9.12 9.77
N SER A 6 -19.24 8.34 10.40
CA SER A 6 -19.40 7.89 11.77
C SER A 6 -18.10 8.08 12.57
N LYS A 7 -18.24 8.19 13.89
CA LYS A 7 -17.09 8.32 14.79
C LYS A 7 -17.24 7.33 15.92
N ARG A 8 -16.12 6.73 16.34
CA ARG A 8 -16.07 5.90 17.54
C ARG A 8 -14.74 6.05 18.24
N TYR A 9 -14.71 5.71 19.50
CA TYR A 9 -13.46 5.62 20.24
C TYR A 9 -12.76 4.29 19.93
N MET A 10 -11.47 4.36 19.64
CA MET A 10 -10.52 3.26 19.61
C MET A 10 -9.55 3.49 20.77
N GLY A 11 -9.66 2.75 21.87
CA GLY A 11 -9.01 3.13 23.11
C GLY A 11 -9.48 4.53 23.56
N GLU A 12 -8.54 5.43 23.82
CA GLU A 12 -8.83 6.83 24.22
C GLU A 12 -8.96 7.78 23.00
N GLN A 13 -8.76 7.31 21.78
CA GLN A 13 -8.69 8.13 20.58
C GLN A 13 -10.01 8.13 19.83
N LEU A 14 -10.54 9.31 19.53
CA LEU A 14 -11.74 9.46 18.69
C LEU A 14 -11.34 9.38 17.21
N VAL A 15 -11.82 8.37 16.53
CA VAL A 15 -11.50 8.05 15.13
C VAL A 15 -12.75 8.18 14.28
N SER A 16 -12.59 8.75 13.09
CA SER A 16 -13.67 8.92 12.11
C SER A 16 -13.59 7.85 11.01
N PHE A 17 -14.77 7.36 10.60
CA PHE A 17 -14.96 6.49 9.46
C PHE A 17 -15.81 7.21 8.43
N ILE A 18 -15.32 7.30 7.21
CA ILE A 18 -15.95 8.00 6.11
C ILE A 18 -16.17 7.00 4.97
N SER A 19 -17.42 6.70 4.70
CA SER A 19 -17.81 5.73 3.66
C SER A 19 -18.42 6.44 2.46
N PHE A 20 -17.96 6.07 1.27
CA PHE A 20 -18.51 6.50 0.00
C PHE A 20 -19.11 5.29 -0.71
N THR A 21 -20.31 5.44 -1.24
CA THR A 21 -20.97 4.40 -2.04
C THR A 21 -21.43 5.01 -3.34
N ASN A 22 -20.93 4.49 -4.47
CA ASN A 22 -21.30 4.96 -5.80
C ASN A 22 -22.58 4.27 -6.34
N ARG A 23 -23.03 4.63 -7.55
CA ARG A 23 -24.21 4.06 -8.18
C ARG A 23 -24.10 2.56 -8.50
N ASN A 24 -22.89 2.02 -8.61
CA ASN A 24 -22.64 0.60 -8.83
C ASN A 24 -22.70 -0.22 -7.52
N GLU A 25 -22.99 0.43 -6.39
CA GLU A 25 -22.91 -0.11 -5.04
C GLU A 25 -21.47 -0.48 -4.61
N PHE A 26 -20.45 0.04 -5.31
CA PHE A 26 -19.08 -0.02 -4.86
C PHE A 26 -18.93 0.90 -3.66
N LYS A 27 -18.47 0.35 -2.53
CA LYS A 27 -18.33 1.10 -1.28
C LYS A 27 -16.89 1.07 -0.80
N VAL A 28 -16.36 2.24 -0.50
CA VAL A 28 -15.06 2.40 0.16
C VAL A 28 -15.26 3.09 1.50
N THR A 29 -14.65 2.55 2.54
CA THR A 29 -14.61 3.15 3.87
C THR A 29 -13.17 3.55 4.19
N PHE A 30 -12.97 4.82 4.47
CA PHE A 30 -11.70 5.36 4.98
C PHE A 30 -11.77 5.52 6.49
N CYS A 31 -10.61 5.45 7.14
CA CYS A 31 -10.46 5.72 8.56
C CYS A 31 -9.45 6.86 8.77
N SER A 32 -9.76 7.82 9.65
CA SER A 32 -8.87 8.94 9.95
C SER A 32 -7.56 8.51 10.61
N LEU A 33 -7.50 7.34 11.24
CA LEU A 33 -6.25 6.77 11.74
C LEU A 33 -5.39 6.26 10.58
N GLY A 34 -4.24 6.89 10.38
CA GLY A 34 -3.32 6.57 9.29
C GLY A 34 -3.86 6.91 7.90
N ALA A 35 -4.93 7.74 7.79
CA ALA A 35 -5.63 8.03 6.53
C ALA A 35 -5.90 6.75 5.73
N SER A 36 -6.36 5.69 6.39
CA SER A 36 -6.35 4.33 5.87
C SER A 36 -7.55 3.99 4.97
N ILE A 37 -7.31 3.13 3.98
CA ILE A 37 -8.37 2.36 3.32
C ILE A 37 -8.79 1.24 4.28
N TYR A 38 -9.94 1.39 4.93
CA TYR A 38 -10.40 0.49 5.99
C TYR A 38 -11.19 -0.71 5.47
N ALA A 39 -12.00 -0.51 4.44
CA ALA A 39 -12.76 -1.57 3.78
C ALA A 39 -13.15 -1.16 2.35
N ILE A 40 -13.19 -2.12 1.44
CA ILE A 40 -13.76 -1.96 0.11
C ILE A 40 -14.73 -3.10 -0.15
N TYR A 41 -15.97 -2.76 -0.44
CA TYR A 41 -17.02 -3.73 -0.81
C TYR A 41 -17.32 -3.61 -2.29
N MET A 42 -17.13 -4.69 -3.04
CA MET A 42 -17.47 -4.76 -4.46
C MET A 42 -18.23 -6.05 -4.80
N LYS A 43 -19.04 -6.00 -5.86
CA LYS A 43 -19.75 -7.16 -6.36
C LYS A 43 -18.77 -8.17 -6.99
N SER A 44 -19.11 -9.45 -6.90
CA SER A 44 -18.51 -10.51 -7.71
C SER A 44 -19.27 -10.65 -9.03
N LYS A 45 -18.76 -11.47 -9.96
CA LYS A 45 -19.52 -11.84 -11.19
C LYS A 45 -20.85 -12.53 -10.93
N TYR A 46 -21.11 -12.96 -9.69
CA TYR A 46 -22.37 -13.56 -9.25
C TYR A 46 -23.28 -12.54 -8.55
N GLY A 47 -22.88 -11.26 -8.46
CA GLY A 47 -23.66 -10.21 -7.81
C GLY A 47 -23.47 -10.10 -6.29
N TYR A 48 -22.72 -10.99 -5.64
CA TYR A 48 -22.46 -10.90 -4.21
C TYR A 48 -21.49 -9.77 -3.90
N ARG A 49 -21.94 -8.83 -3.06
CA ARG A 49 -21.14 -7.70 -2.60
C ARG A 49 -20.42 -8.07 -1.31
N GLU A 50 -19.08 -8.08 -1.36
CA GLU A 50 -18.23 -8.60 -0.29
C GLU A 50 -17.01 -7.71 -0.10
N ASN A 51 -16.44 -7.75 1.13
CA ASN A 51 -15.23 -7.02 1.45
C ASN A 51 -14.00 -7.67 0.82
N ILE A 52 -13.12 -6.83 0.26
CA ILE A 52 -11.87 -7.25 -0.39
C ILE A 52 -10.61 -6.67 0.26
N ILE A 53 -10.76 -5.96 1.40
CA ILE A 53 -9.65 -5.36 2.17
C ILE A 53 -9.60 -5.97 3.55
N MET A 54 -8.47 -6.61 3.88
CA MET A 54 -8.26 -7.22 5.19
C MET A 54 -7.93 -6.15 6.24
N THR A 55 -8.73 -6.12 7.29
CA THR A 55 -8.58 -5.20 8.42
C THR A 55 -8.94 -5.92 9.73
N PRO A 56 -8.21 -5.71 10.82
CA PRO A 56 -8.53 -6.31 12.11
C PRO A 56 -9.91 -5.91 12.62
N LYS A 57 -10.59 -6.85 13.25
CA LYS A 57 -11.88 -6.60 13.90
C LYS A 57 -11.73 -5.87 15.23
N GLU A 58 -10.61 -6.09 15.93
CA GLU A 58 -10.31 -5.50 17.23
C GLU A 58 -9.71 -4.10 17.04
N ASP A 59 -10.39 -3.07 17.57
CA ASP A 59 -9.97 -1.68 17.44
C ASP A 59 -8.60 -1.41 18.07
N GLU A 60 -8.31 -1.96 19.23
CA GLU A 60 -7.01 -1.81 19.91
C GLU A 60 -5.87 -2.40 19.08
N PHE A 61 -6.13 -3.53 18.43
CA PHE A 61 -5.14 -4.15 17.55
C PHE A 61 -4.94 -3.34 16.26
N PHE A 62 -6.01 -2.82 15.64
CA PHE A 62 -5.87 -1.92 14.50
C PHE A 62 -5.08 -0.64 14.85
N LEU A 63 -5.29 -0.11 16.07
CA LEU A 63 -4.58 1.06 16.56
C LEU A 63 -3.07 0.82 16.68
N SER A 64 -2.66 -0.31 17.27
CA SER A 64 -1.28 -0.62 17.68
C SER A 64 -0.51 -1.52 16.70
N SER A 65 -1.19 -2.17 15.75
CA SER A 65 -0.58 -3.17 14.87
C SER A 65 0.49 -2.59 13.96
N GLU A 66 1.61 -3.27 13.90
CA GLU A 66 2.70 -3.01 12.96
C GLU A 66 2.50 -3.71 11.59
N ALA A 67 1.35 -4.30 11.33
CA ALA A 67 0.96 -4.78 10.00
C ALA A 67 0.38 -3.67 9.12
N TYR A 68 0.17 -2.47 9.67
CA TYR A 68 -0.17 -1.24 8.93
C TYR A 68 -1.43 -1.30 8.06
N TYR A 69 -2.38 -2.16 8.35
CA TYR A 69 -3.58 -2.46 7.58
C TYR A 69 -4.24 -1.22 6.93
N GLY A 70 -4.10 -1.09 5.60
CA GLY A 70 -4.67 -0.02 4.79
C GLY A 70 -4.11 1.38 5.03
N LYS A 71 -3.19 1.55 5.98
CA LYS A 71 -2.68 2.85 6.42
C LYS A 71 -1.70 3.46 5.42
N ILE A 72 -1.60 4.80 5.44
CA ILE A 72 -0.53 5.52 4.76
C ILE A 72 0.76 5.32 5.51
N ILE A 73 1.82 4.99 4.77
CA ILE A 73 3.18 4.82 5.27
C ILE A 73 3.99 6.07 4.94
N GLY A 74 4.80 6.51 5.90
CA GLY A 74 5.70 7.67 5.81
C GLY A 74 6.43 7.91 7.15
N ARG A 75 7.50 8.73 7.13
CA ARG A 75 8.07 9.47 5.97
C ARG A 75 8.63 8.55 4.88
N THR A 76 9.18 7.38 5.23
CA THR A 76 9.74 6.42 4.28
C THR A 76 9.02 5.10 4.36
N SER A 77 8.62 4.61 3.20
CA SER A 77 8.09 3.25 3.03
C SER A 77 9.22 2.25 2.92
N GLY A 78 8.97 1.03 3.36
CA GLY A 78 9.98 -0.03 3.38
C GLY A 78 11.06 0.21 4.45
N ARG A 79 12.22 -0.41 4.24
CA ARG A 79 13.33 -0.42 5.19
C ARG A 79 14.37 0.64 4.87
N ILE A 80 15.06 1.14 5.91
CA ILE A 80 16.29 1.96 5.82
C ILE A 80 17.38 1.23 6.62
N SER A 81 18.50 0.92 5.97
CA SER A 81 19.65 0.25 6.56
C SER A 81 20.38 1.16 7.56
N ASP A 82 21.06 0.55 8.53
CA ASP A 82 21.90 1.23 9.54
C ASP A 82 21.16 2.36 10.28
N ALA A 83 19.83 2.31 10.31
CA ALA A 83 18.99 3.36 10.88
C ALA A 83 19.45 4.77 10.51
N SER A 84 19.96 4.97 9.29
CA SER A 84 20.54 6.26 8.87
C SER A 84 20.58 6.41 7.36
N PHE A 85 20.75 7.66 6.92
CA PHE A 85 21.05 8.01 5.53
C PHE A 85 21.90 9.29 5.47
N THR A 86 22.46 9.57 4.29
CA THR A 86 23.27 10.77 4.07
C THR A 86 22.66 11.62 2.94
N ILE A 87 22.47 12.91 3.20
CA ILE A 87 22.09 13.92 2.20
C ILE A 87 23.12 15.03 2.20
N ASP A 88 23.68 15.37 1.04
CA ASP A 88 24.69 16.44 0.84
C ASP A 88 25.86 16.34 1.84
N GLY A 89 26.32 15.12 2.13
CA GLY A 89 27.43 14.84 3.06
C GLY A 89 27.05 14.89 4.54
N VAL A 90 25.81 15.19 4.90
CA VAL A 90 25.32 15.19 6.29
C VAL A 90 24.62 13.88 6.58
N LYS A 91 25.10 13.16 7.61
CA LYS A 91 24.48 11.92 8.08
C LYS A 91 23.32 12.23 9.03
N TYR A 92 22.18 11.63 8.77
CA TYR A 92 20.96 11.67 9.60
C TYR A 92 20.72 10.29 10.20
N ASN A 93 20.59 10.21 11.53
CA ASN A 93 20.24 8.99 12.24
C ASN A 93 18.75 8.98 12.52
N ILE A 94 18.09 7.86 12.21
CA ILE A 94 16.65 7.70 12.35
C ILE A 94 16.34 7.00 13.68
N GLU A 95 15.43 7.59 14.45
CA GLU A 95 14.97 7.01 15.70
C GLU A 95 13.97 5.87 15.45
N ASN A 96 14.16 4.76 16.16
CA ASN A 96 13.25 3.62 16.15
C ASN A 96 12.72 3.34 17.56
N ASN A 97 11.54 2.73 17.63
CA ASN A 97 11.00 2.20 18.89
C ASN A 97 11.60 0.84 19.27
N LYS A 98 12.36 0.23 18.37
CA LYS A 98 13.02 -1.07 18.54
C LYS A 98 14.52 -0.87 18.52
N ASP A 99 15.22 -1.65 19.30
CA ASP A 99 16.70 -1.70 19.27
C ASP A 99 17.16 -2.53 18.06
N THR A 100 17.02 -1.97 16.87
CA THR A 100 17.44 -2.57 15.61
C THR A 100 18.15 -1.55 14.74
N ASP A 101 19.09 -2.02 13.93
CA ASP A 101 19.83 -1.25 12.93
C ASP A 101 19.05 -1.04 11.61
N VAL A 102 17.82 -1.53 11.54
CA VAL A 102 16.94 -1.38 10.37
C VAL A 102 15.66 -0.66 10.78
N ILE A 103 15.39 0.46 10.13
CA ILE A 103 14.13 1.19 10.29
C ILE A 103 13.10 0.63 9.33
N LEU A 104 11.88 0.44 9.80
CA LEU A 104 10.74 0.06 8.98
C LEU A 104 9.66 1.13 9.04
N HIS A 105 9.20 1.57 7.86
CA HIS A 105 8.01 2.40 7.70
C HIS A 105 8.04 3.72 8.50
N GLY A 106 9.14 4.48 8.41
CA GLY A 106 9.20 5.86 8.90
C GLY A 106 9.70 6.04 10.33
N GLY A 107 10.09 4.97 11.03
CA GLY A 107 10.69 5.08 12.36
C GLY A 107 9.66 5.27 13.48
N LYS A 108 9.96 6.12 14.46
CA LYS A 108 9.16 6.31 15.68
C LYS A 108 7.87 7.10 15.43
N ASP A 109 7.97 8.23 14.71
CA ASP A 109 6.84 9.13 14.44
C ASP A 109 6.17 8.78 13.10
N LYS A 110 5.67 7.54 13.00
CA LYS A 110 5.08 6.97 11.78
C LYS A 110 3.80 7.70 11.38
N PHE A 111 3.59 7.93 10.09
CA PHE A 111 2.34 8.52 9.58
C PHE A 111 1.15 7.59 9.80
N SER A 112 1.37 6.29 9.85
CA SER A 112 0.35 5.28 10.16
C SER A 112 -0.28 5.42 11.57
N ASN A 113 0.34 6.17 12.48
CA ASN A 113 -0.16 6.40 13.83
C ASN A 113 -0.86 7.76 13.99
N ILE A 114 -0.88 8.60 12.95
CA ILE A 114 -1.54 9.91 12.99
C ILE A 114 -3.06 9.72 12.86
N ILE A 115 -3.83 10.38 13.71
CA ILE A 115 -5.24 10.62 13.47
C ILE A 115 -5.34 11.92 12.69
N PHE A 116 -5.68 11.80 11.43
CA PHE A 116 -5.73 12.92 10.50
C PHE A 116 -6.99 13.75 10.67
N ASP A 117 -6.85 15.06 10.60
CA ASP A 117 -7.96 15.94 10.23
C ASP A 117 -8.30 15.72 8.75
N TYR A 118 -9.58 15.87 8.41
CA TYR A 118 -10.05 15.62 7.06
C TYR A 118 -11.12 16.62 6.62
N GLU A 119 -11.22 16.78 5.31
CA GLU A 119 -12.29 17.52 4.64
C GLU A 119 -12.90 16.65 3.55
N VAL A 120 -14.22 16.71 3.39
CA VAL A 120 -14.95 15.93 2.37
C VAL A 120 -15.60 16.91 1.40
N TYR A 121 -15.48 16.61 0.11
CA TYR A 121 -16.03 17.40 -0.97
C TYR A 121 -16.81 16.54 -1.94
N GLU A 122 -17.90 17.10 -2.47
CA GLU A 122 -18.75 16.48 -3.48
C GLU A 122 -18.81 17.36 -4.72
N GLU A 123 -18.61 16.76 -5.89
CA GLU A 123 -18.80 17.35 -7.21
C GLU A 123 -19.74 16.43 -8.01
N ASP A 124 -20.20 16.88 -9.18
CA ASP A 124 -21.26 16.19 -9.93
C ASP A 124 -21.04 14.69 -10.17
N ASN A 125 -19.81 14.26 -10.50
CA ASN A 125 -19.48 12.86 -10.79
C ASN A 125 -18.37 12.26 -9.93
N LYS A 126 -17.85 13.04 -8.98
CA LYS A 126 -16.79 12.57 -8.09
C LYS A 126 -16.96 13.15 -6.68
N SER A 127 -16.45 12.43 -5.72
CA SER A 127 -16.31 12.91 -4.35
C SER A 127 -14.89 12.63 -3.89
N TYR A 128 -14.35 13.47 -3.01
CA TYR A 128 -13.02 13.26 -2.50
C TYR A 128 -12.91 13.63 -1.03
N ILE A 129 -11.97 12.99 -0.36
CA ILE A 129 -11.59 13.27 1.01
C ILE A 129 -10.11 13.66 1.04
N ILE A 130 -9.81 14.76 1.72
CA ILE A 130 -8.44 15.25 1.93
C ILE A 130 -8.07 15.04 3.39
N PHE A 131 -7.09 14.19 3.63
CA PHE A 131 -6.44 14.07 4.93
C PHE A 131 -5.21 14.98 4.96
N LYS A 132 -5.12 15.84 5.99
CA LYS A 132 -4.04 16.81 6.14
C LYS A 132 -3.12 16.39 7.28
N GLY A 133 -1.83 16.38 7.02
CA GLY A 133 -0.82 16.00 7.99
C GLY A 133 0.35 16.98 8.05
N TYR A 134 0.99 17.02 9.22
CA TYR A 134 2.21 17.79 9.46
C TYR A 134 3.21 16.91 10.23
N SER A 135 4.46 16.92 9.76
CA SER A 135 5.57 16.27 10.44
C SER A 135 6.65 17.31 10.72
N LYS A 136 6.95 17.53 11.99
CA LYS A 136 7.91 18.57 12.42
C LYS A 136 9.33 18.27 11.95
N ASP A 137 10.16 19.30 11.82
CA ASP A 137 11.61 19.15 11.59
C ASP A 137 12.24 18.31 12.71
N GLY A 138 13.03 17.33 12.36
CA GLY A 138 13.66 16.39 13.29
C GLY A 138 12.76 15.25 13.79
N ALA A 139 11.50 15.14 13.34
CA ALA A 139 10.67 14.00 13.70
C ALA A 139 11.34 12.69 13.31
N SER A 140 11.48 11.74 14.24
CA SER A 140 12.27 10.51 14.09
C SER A 140 13.70 10.72 13.55
N GLY A 141 14.28 11.94 13.65
CA GLY A 141 15.60 12.27 13.11
C GLY A 141 15.62 12.70 11.65
N TYR A 142 14.51 12.72 10.95
CA TYR A 142 14.42 13.22 9.57
C TYR A 142 14.54 14.74 9.50
N PRO A 143 15.36 15.31 8.58
CA PRO A 143 15.45 16.75 8.40
C PRO A 143 14.19 17.32 7.74
N GLY A 144 13.91 18.59 8.02
CA GLY A 144 12.82 19.38 7.45
C GLY A 144 11.45 19.08 8.05
N ALA A 145 10.68 20.14 8.24
CA ALA A 145 9.25 19.99 8.49
C ALA A 145 8.54 19.71 7.16
N ILE A 146 7.54 18.84 7.20
CA ILE A 146 6.74 18.46 6.03
C ILE A 146 5.28 18.82 6.30
N ASP A 147 4.71 19.63 5.42
CA ASP A 147 3.27 19.77 5.23
C ASP A 147 2.84 18.82 4.12
N PHE A 148 1.86 17.95 4.39
CA PHE A 148 1.41 16.99 3.41
C PHE A 148 -0.09 16.75 3.45
N LYS A 149 -0.62 16.33 2.32
CA LYS A 149 -2.01 15.93 2.18
C LYS A 149 -2.11 14.64 1.35
N ILE A 150 -3.06 13.79 1.76
CA ILE A 150 -3.46 12.59 1.04
C ILE A 150 -4.89 12.80 0.59
N THR A 151 -5.12 12.81 -0.72
CA THR A 151 -6.45 12.97 -1.28
C THR A 151 -6.90 11.64 -1.88
N TYR A 152 -8.03 11.11 -1.41
CA TYR A 152 -8.69 9.99 -2.06
C TYR A 152 -9.86 10.51 -2.88
N THR A 153 -9.86 10.21 -4.18
CA THR A 153 -10.95 10.56 -5.10
C THR A 153 -11.67 9.30 -5.55
N LEU A 154 -13.01 9.35 -5.51
CA LEU A 154 -13.91 8.30 -5.96
C LEU A 154 -14.88 8.88 -7.00
N TYR A 155 -15.31 8.04 -7.93
CA TYR A 155 -16.22 8.42 -9.02
C TYR A 155 -17.58 7.74 -8.85
N ASP A 156 -18.65 8.44 -9.26
CA ASP A 156 -20.01 7.90 -9.10
C ASP A 156 -20.35 6.82 -10.15
N ASP A 157 -19.65 6.83 -11.28
CA ASP A 157 -19.87 5.93 -12.42
C ASP A 157 -18.74 4.93 -12.68
N MET A 158 -17.64 5.00 -11.91
CA MET A 158 -16.50 4.10 -12.00
C MET A 158 -16.15 3.56 -10.60
N ASP A 159 -15.67 2.33 -10.56
CA ASP A 159 -15.21 1.69 -9.33
C ASP A 159 -13.70 1.91 -9.17
N ASP A 160 -13.31 3.18 -9.11
CA ASP A 160 -11.92 3.62 -8.98
C ASP A 160 -11.67 4.27 -7.62
N VAL A 161 -10.47 4.06 -7.08
CA VAL A 161 -9.92 4.78 -5.93
C VAL A 161 -8.60 5.39 -6.36
N LEU A 162 -8.59 6.71 -6.57
CA LEU A 162 -7.37 7.47 -6.83
C LEU A 162 -6.81 7.96 -5.49
N ILE A 163 -5.53 7.73 -5.26
CA ILE A 163 -4.74 8.27 -4.15
C ILE A 163 -3.77 9.29 -4.72
N ASP A 164 -3.88 10.53 -4.26
CA ASP A 164 -3.00 11.63 -4.65
C ASP A 164 -2.22 12.10 -3.42
N TYR A 165 -0.90 12.06 -3.50
CA TYR A 165 0.04 12.42 -2.44
C TYR A 165 0.70 13.75 -2.77
N HIS A 166 0.50 14.75 -1.93
CA HIS A 166 1.16 16.05 -2.03
C HIS A 166 1.93 16.37 -0.75
N ALA A 167 3.16 16.87 -0.91
CA ALA A 167 3.92 17.39 0.22
C ALA A 167 4.91 18.48 -0.20
N THR A 168 5.27 19.34 0.77
CA THR A 168 6.37 20.30 0.69
C THR A 168 7.24 20.19 1.93
N THR A 169 8.49 20.65 1.85
CA THR A 169 9.45 20.58 2.94
C THR A 169 10.15 21.90 3.21
N THR A 170 10.58 22.08 4.46
CA THR A 170 11.42 23.26 4.86
C THR A 170 12.91 23.01 4.75
N LYS A 171 13.35 21.76 4.54
CA LYS A 171 14.75 21.36 4.29
C LYS A 171 14.76 20.14 3.37
N LYS A 172 15.83 19.96 2.60
CA LYS A 172 16.02 18.74 1.80
C LYS A 172 15.90 17.50 2.69
N THR A 173 15.10 16.54 2.27
CA THR A 173 14.75 15.36 3.06
C THR A 173 14.44 14.16 2.16
N VAL A 174 14.28 12.97 2.77
CA VAL A 174 13.75 11.78 2.10
C VAL A 174 12.25 11.71 2.35
N LEU A 175 11.46 11.49 1.30
CA LEU A 175 10.03 11.26 1.38
C LEU A 175 9.60 10.16 0.40
N ASN A 176 9.06 9.07 0.92
CA ASN A 176 8.56 7.93 0.15
C ASN A 176 7.26 7.44 0.77
N LEU A 177 6.14 7.86 0.21
CA LEU A 177 4.80 7.53 0.72
C LEU A 177 4.21 6.36 -0.05
N THR A 178 3.42 5.52 0.63
CA THR A 178 2.59 4.48 0.01
C THR A 178 1.34 4.20 0.83
N ASN A 179 0.40 3.42 0.28
CA ASN A 179 -0.72 2.85 1.01
C ASN A 179 -0.52 1.34 1.19
N HIS A 180 -0.72 0.85 2.41
CA HIS A 180 -0.47 -0.55 2.78
C HIS A 180 -1.78 -1.36 2.85
N ALA A 181 -2.61 -1.28 1.79
CA ALA A 181 -3.86 -2.03 1.70
C ALA A 181 -3.61 -3.52 1.43
N TYR A 182 -4.30 -4.37 2.17
CA TYR A 182 -4.22 -5.82 2.06
C TYR A 182 -5.41 -6.35 1.25
N PHE A 183 -5.19 -6.69 0.00
CA PHE A 183 -6.23 -7.14 -0.93
C PHE A 183 -6.46 -8.66 -0.84
N ASN A 184 -7.73 -9.06 -0.88
CA ASN A 184 -8.14 -10.42 -1.21
C ASN A 184 -9.44 -10.40 -2.03
N LEU A 185 -9.33 -10.63 -3.31
CA LEU A 185 -10.44 -10.52 -4.26
C LEU A 185 -11.43 -11.70 -4.21
N SER A 186 -11.18 -12.73 -3.39
CA SER A 186 -12.15 -13.80 -3.19
C SER A 186 -13.45 -13.31 -2.53
N GLY A 187 -13.38 -12.18 -1.83
CA GLY A 187 -14.46 -11.60 -1.03
C GLY A 187 -14.59 -12.28 0.33
N ASP A 188 -14.70 -11.47 1.41
CA ASP A 188 -14.79 -11.92 2.80
C ASP A 188 -13.72 -12.96 3.18
N PHE A 189 -12.60 -12.94 2.47
CA PHE A 189 -11.40 -13.78 2.70
C PHE A 189 -11.70 -15.28 2.70
N LYS A 190 -12.60 -15.73 1.82
CA LYS A 190 -13.03 -17.13 1.74
C LYS A 190 -11.93 -18.08 1.31
N ARG A 191 -10.95 -17.58 0.54
CA ARG A 191 -9.80 -18.34 0.03
C ARG A 191 -8.53 -17.51 0.20
N SER A 192 -7.38 -18.21 0.25
CA SER A 192 -6.07 -17.54 0.17
C SER A 192 -5.86 -16.87 -1.20
N ILE A 193 -4.89 -15.97 -1.27
CA ILE A 193 -4.55 -15.28 -2.53
C ILE A 193 -3.74 -16.17 -3.50
N LEU A 194 -3.44 -17.40 -3.13
CA LEU A 194 -2.61 -18.29 -3.94
C LEU A 194 -3.25 -18.65 -5.30
N GLU A 195 -4.58 -18.57 -5.39
CA GLU A 195 -5.33 -18.78 -6.63
C GLU A 195 -5.55 -17.48 -7.43
N HIS A 196 -5.15 -16.35 -6.92
CA HIS A 196 -5.21 -15.08 -7.65
C HIS A 196 -4.10 -15.03 -8.70
N ASN A 197 -4.40 -14.41 -9.84
CA ASN A 197 -3.42 -14.09 -10.87
C ASN A 197 -2.87 -12.69 -10.63
N LEU A 198 -1.55 -12.57 -10.64
CA LEU A 198 -0.82 -11.32 -10.55
C LEU A 198 -0.10 -11.06 -11.87
N LEU A 199 -0.20 -9.84 -12.39
CA LEU A 199 0.55 -9.30 -13.52
C LEU A 199 1.32 -8.09 -13.04
N ILE A 200 2.60 -7.96 -13.39
CA ILE A 200 3.43 -6.79 -13.12
C ILE A 200 4.25 -6.50 -14.37
N LYS A 201 4.11 -5.31 -14.93
CA LYS A 201 4.89 -4.85 -16.09
C LYS A 201 6.28 -4.38 -15.66
N ALA A 202 7.10 -5.33 -15.26
CA ALA A 202 8.45 -5.10 -14.78
C ALA A 202 9.37 -6.22 -15.23
N SER A 203 10.42 -5.88 -15.95
CA SER A 203 11.50 -6.81 -16.37
C SER A 203 12.59 -6.94 -15.31
N ARG A 204 12.56 -6.09 -14.27
CA ARG A 204 13.56 -6.00 -13.20
C ARG A 204 12.91 -5.99 -11.83
N PHE A 205 13.62 -6.57 -10.86
CA PHE A 205 13.24 -6.53 -9.45
C PHE A 205 14.47 -6.26 -8.57
N ILE A 206 14.24 -5.95 -7.31
CA ILE A 206 15.29 -5.75 -6.32
C ILE A 206 15.51 -7.05 -5.55
N GLU A 207 16.72 -7.59 -5.62
CA GLU A 207 17.14 -8.69 -4.75
C GLU A 207 17.37 -8.18 -3.33
N LEU A 208 16.96 -8.97 -2.36
CA LEU A 208 17.03 -8.62 -0.93
C LEU A 208 17.99 -9.56 -0.19
N ASP A 209 18.64 -9.05 0.85
CA ASP A 209 19.41 -9.85 1.79
C ASP A 209 18.53 -10.51 2.87
N ASN A 210 19.15 -11.21 3.81
CA ASN A 210 18.45 -11.87 4.92
C ASN A 210 17.81 -10.88 5.93
N LYS A 211 18.14 -9.60 5.86
CA LYS A 211 17.48 -8.52 6.63
C LYS A 211 16.37 -7.84 5.82
N MET A 212 16.07 -8.36 4.62
CA MET A 212 15.13 -7.78 3.67
C MET A 212 15.55 -6.39 3.17
N LEU A 213 16.86 -6.15 3.08
CA LEU A 213 17.45 -4.91 2.55
C LEU A 213 17.83 -5.10 1.08
N PRO A 214 17.61 -4.09 0.23
CA PRO A 214 18.05 -4.12 -1.16
C PRO A 214 19.55 -4.38 -1.32
N ILE A 215 19.91 -5.33 -2.18
CA ILE A 215 21.29 -5.66 -2.54
C ILE A 215 21.64 -5.09 -3.92
N CYS A 216 20.83 -5.44 -4.91
CA CYS A 216 21.05 -5.06 -6.31
C CYS A 216 19.79 -5.22 -7.15
N ILE A 217 19.81 -4.59 -8.32
CA ILE A 217 18.80 -4.78 -9.36
C ILE A 217 19.11 -6.04 -10.16
N ARG A 218 18.12 -6.87 -10.39
CA ARG A 218 18.20 -8.06 -11.23
C ARG A 218 17.08 -8.11 -12.27
N ASN A 219 17.33 -8.77 -13.37
CA ASN A 219 16.28 -9.19 -14.29
C ASN A 219 15.39 -10.23 -13.62
N VAL A 220 14.10 -10.20 -13.91
CA VAL A 220 13.16 -11.22 -13.41
C VAL A 220 13.52 -12.61 -13.91
N THR A 221 13.39 -13.59 -13.03
CA THR A 221 13.53 -15.03 -13.31
C THR A 221 12.16 -15.69 -13.29
N GLU A 222 12.06 -16.98 -13.60
CA GLU A 222 10.76 -17.70 -13.62
C GLU A 222 9.89 -17.41 -12.39
N THR A 223 10.47 -17.51 -11.18
CA THR A 223 9.77 -17.26 -9.93
C THR A 223 9.29 -15.80 -9.80
N MET A 224 10.11 -14.84 -10.26
CA MET A 224 9.85 -13.40 -10.13
C MET A 224 9.20 -12.80 -11.37
N ASP A 225 8.98 -13.55 -12.44
CA ASP A 225 8.41 -13.04 -13.69
C ASP A 225 6.88 -13.09 -13.69
N PHE A 226 6.28 -11.90 -13.57
CA PHE A 226 4.83 -11.69 -13.63
C PHE A 226 4.38 -10.91 -14.87
N ARG A 227 5.24 -10.72 -15.88
CA ARG A 227 4.95 -9.87 -17.04
C ARG A 227 3.77 -10.35 -17.88
N GLU A 228 3.60 -11.68 -18.01
CA GLU A 228 2.48 -12.28 -18.73
C GLU A 228 1.29 -12.64 -17.82
N GLY A 229 1.44 -12.37 -16.54
CA GLY A 229 0.46 -12.74 -15.51
C GLY A 229 0.50 -14.23 -15.20
N LYS A 230 0.60 -14.56 -13.92
CA LYS A 230 0.55 -15.95 -13.43
C LYS A 230 -0.10 -16.01 -12.06
N ARG A 231 -0.52 -17.22 -11.70
CA ARG A 231 -1.07 -17.51 -10.38
C ARG A 231 0.02 -17.35 -9.31
N ILE A 232 -0.28 -16.62 -8.23
CA ILE A 232 0.66 -16.35 -7.13
C ILE A 232 1.18 -17.66 -6.52
N GLY A 233 0.29 -18.63 -6.34
CA GLY A 233 0.65 -19.93 -5.73
C GLY A 233 1.51 -20.83 -6.60
N LEU A 234 1.78 -20.48 -7.86
CA LEU A 234 2.56 -21.34 -8.77
C LEU A 234 3.98 -21.55 -8.24
N ASP A 235 4.62 -20.48 -7.81
CA ASP A 235 6.03 -20.47 -7.39
C ASP A 235 6.22 -20.09 -5.93
N ILE A 236 5.14 -19.96 -5.13
CA ILE A 236 5.23 -19.51 -3.73
C ILE A 236 6.12 -20.40 -2.86
N ASN A 237 6.23 -21.70 -3.21
CA ASN A 237 7.07 -22.68 -2.53
C ASN A 237 8.45 -22.85 -3.18
N ASP A 238 8.82 -22.00 -4.15
CA ASP A 238 10.14 -22.04 -4.76
C ASP A 238 11.23 -21.85 -3.71
N PRO A 239 12.33 -22.63 -3.74
CA PRO A 239 13.45 -22.50 -2.79
C PRO A 239 14.02 -21.08 -2.70
N TYR A 240 13.99 -20.32 -3.81
CA TYR A 240 14.42 -18.92 -3.80
C TYR A 240 13.61 -18.10 -2.79
N LEU A 241 12.27 -18.21 -2.79
CA LEU A 241 11.40 -17.49 -1.86
C LEU A 241 11.44 -18.09 -0.44
N GLN A 242 11.48 -19.41 -0.32
CA GLN A 242 11.41 -20.09 0.97
C GLN A 242 12.71 -19.97 1.77
N ASN A 243 13.85 -19.76 1.13
CA ASN A 243 15.14 -19.50 1.81
C ASN A 243 15.34 -18.02 2.18
N HIS A 244 14.44 -17.12 1.73
CA HIS A 244 14.42 -15.74 2.19
C HIS A 244 13.72 -15.61 3.54
N ALA A 245 14.09 -14.56 4.30
CA ALA A 245 13.51 -14.28 5.61
C ALA A 245 11.99 -14.11 5.58
N ALA A 246 11.42 -13.66 4.46
CA ALA A 246 9.97 -13.50 4.29
C ALA A 246 9.23 -14.81 4.02
N GLU A 247 9.90 -15.85 3.56
CA GLU A 247 9.29 -17.12 3.12
C GLU A 247 8.08 -16.92 2.19
N GLY A 248 8.22 -16.00 1.23
CA GLY A 248 7.20 -15.61 0.26
C GLY A 248 7.57 -14.31 -0.45
N TYR A 249 6.64 -13.73 -1.20
CA TYR A 249 6.88 -12.45 -1.85
C TYR A 249 6.87 -11.31 -0.81
N ASP A 250 7.92 -10.49 -0.80
CA ASP A 250 8.06 -9.22 -0.09
C ASP A 250 9.16 -8.40 -0.81
N HIS A 251 9.01 -8.24 -2.12
CA HIS A 251 10.05 -7.71 -2.99
C HIS A 251 9.56 -6.48 -3.77
N PRO A 252 10.45 -5.54 -4.11
CA PRO A 252 10.17 -4.46 -5.04
C PRO A 252 10.39 -4.91 -6.50
N TRP A 253 9.43 -4.58 -7.40
CA TRP A 253 9.57 -4.64 -8.85
C TRP A 253 9.68 -3.24 -9.42
N ILE A 254 10.62 -3.02 -10.35
CA ILE A 254 10.84 -1.74 -11.04
C ILE A 254 10.04 -1.78 -12.34
N PHE A 255 9.08 -0.90 -12.48
CA PHE A 255 8.26 -0.82 -13.69
C PHE A 255 9.09 -0.50 -14.93
N ASP A 256 8.75 -1.14 -16.04
CA ASP A 256 9.40 -0.88 -17.34
C ASP A 256 8.97 0.48 -17.92
N ASP A 257 7.77 0.96 -17.57
CA ASP A 257 7.23 2.25 -17.97
C ASP A 257 6.52 2.91 -16.78
N GLN A 258 6.85 4.17 -16.50
CA GLN A 258 6.27 4.97 -15.42
C GLN A 258 5.08 5.83 -15.89
N ASN A 259 4.50 5.51 -17.05
CA ASN A 259 3.37 6.24 -17.58
C ASN A 259 2.09 5.91 -16.77
N TYR A 260 1.52 6.91 -16.13
CA TYR A 260 0.30 6.80 -15.34
C TYR A 260 -0.94 6.33 -16.13
N GLU A 261 -0.94 6.49 -17.46
CA GLU A 261 -2.03 6.05 -18.33
C GLU A 261 -1.97 4.54 -18.66
N ILE A 262 -0.88 3.88 -18.29
CA ILE A 262 -0.65 2.45 -18.54
C ILE A 262 -0.93 1.66 -17.25
N CYS A 263 -1.67 0.56 -17.36
CA CYS A 263 -1.82 -0.38 -16.25
C CYS A 263 -0.45 -1.03 -15.95
N ASN A 264 0.13 -0.67 -14.81
CA ASN A 264 1.46 -1.14 -14.38
C ASN A 264 1.41 -2.53 -13.74
N ALA A 265 0.33 -2.83 -13.00
CA ALA A 265 0.11 -4.13 -12.39
C ALA A 265 -1.38 -4.46 -12.33
N SER A 266 -1.71 -5.75 -12.24
CA SER A 266 -3.10 -6.20 -12.12
C SER A 266 -3.17 -7.44 -11.23
N LEU A 267 -4.14 -7.45 -10.32
CA LEU A 267 -4.49 -8.62 -9.51
C LEU A 267 -5.90 -9.06 -9.87
N SER A 268 -6.13 -10.36 -10.08
CA SER A 268 -7.47 -10.89 -10.37
C SER A 268 -7.73 -12.23 -9.69
N ASP A 269 -8.97 -12.42 -9.25
CA ASP A 269 -9.45 -13.74 -8.80
C ASP A 269 -10.40 -14.33 -9.83
N PRO A 270 -10.01 -15.38 -10.57
CA PRO A 270 -10.85 -15.98 -11.61
C PRO A 270 -12.18 -16.52 -11.09
N LEU A 271 -12.23 -16.95 -9.82
CA LEU A 271 -13.42 -17.53 -9.24
C LEU A 271 -14.48 -16.49 -8.89
N SER A 272 -14.11 -15.37 -8.32
CA SER A 272 -15.06 -14.26 -8.06
C SER A 272 -15.29 -13.37 -9.28
N GLY A 273 -14.36 -13.37 -10.24
CA GLY A 273 -14.31 -12.46 -11.38
C GLY A 273 -13.81 -11.06 -11.04
N ARG A 274 -13.48 -10.76 -9.77
CA ARG A 274 -12.96 -9.45 -9.36
C ARG A 274 -11.53 -9.24 -9.84
N GLN A 275 -11.26 -8.04 -10.28
CA GLN A 275 -9.93 -7.58 -10.69
C GLN A 275 -9.69 -6.17 -10.18
N VAL A 276 -8.46 -5.88 -9.78
CA VAL A 276 -7.93 -4.53 -9.55
C VAL A 276 -6.75 -4.29 -10.47
N ASP A 277 -6.81 -3.20 -11.23
CA ASP A 277 -5.70 -2.70 -12.04
C ASP A 277 -5.05 -1.52 -11.33
N VAL A 278 -3.72 -1.47 -11.37
CA VAL A 278 -2.90 -0.47 -10.69
C VAL A 278 -2.25 0.43 -11.72
N TYR A 279 -2.46 1.73 -11.58
CA TYR A 279 -1.86 2.80 -12.37
C TYR A 279 -1.12 3.73 -11.40
N THR A 280 0.12 4.08 -11.69
CA THR A 280 0.89 4.91 -10.76
C THR A 280 1.95 5.75 -11.45
N THR A 281 2.32 6.87 -10.80
CA THR A 281 3.48 7.68 -11.19
C THR A 281 4.76 7.21 -10.49
N TYR A 282 4.67 6.27 -9.54
CA TYR A 282 5.84 5.72 -8.87
C TYR A 282 6.65 4.79 -9.78
N PRO A 283 7.98 4.71 -9.57
CA PRO A 283 8.86 3.88 -10.40
C PRO A 283 8.77 2.38 -10.08
N SER A 284 8.20 2.02 -8.93
CA SER A 284 8.21 0.63 -8.46
C SER A 284 6.95 0.25 -7.67
N ILE A 285 6.79 -1.04 -7.48
CA ILE A 285 5.78 -1.63 -6.60
C ILE A 285 6.42 -2.67 -5.70
N VAL A 286 6.15 -2.59 -4.39
CA VAL A 286 6.43 -3.69 -3.47
C VAL A 286 5.20 -4.59 -3.42
N VAL A 287 5.42 -5.89 -3.60
CA VAL A 287 4.38 -6.91 -3.46
C VAL A 287 4.69 -7.75 -2.23
N TYR A 288 3.76 -7.73 -1.27
CA TYR A 288 3.86 -8.49 -0.03
C TYR A 288 2.70 -9.49 0.11
N SER A 289 3.00 -10.76 0.22
CA SER A 289 2.01 -11.86 0.20
C SER A 289 1.52 -12.29 1.58
N ASN A 290 1.42 -11.38 2.54
CA ASN A 290 0.98 -11.63 3.92
C ASN A 290 1.68 -12.85 4.56
N ASN A 291 3.01 -12.80 4.57
CA ASN A 291 3.88 -13.91 5.00
C ASN A 291 3.90 -14.07 6.53
N TYR A 292 3.61 -12.98 7.27
CA TYR A 292 3.60 -12.89 8.74
C TYR A 292 2.18 -12.64 9.25
N PRO A 293 1.29 -13.65 9.24
CA PRO A 293 -0.08 -13.48 9.71
C PRO A 293 -0.08 -13.17 11.21
N THR A 294 -1.07 -12.39 11.63
CA THR A 294 -1.22 -11.97 13.04
C THR A 294 -2.06 -12.95 13.85
N PHE A 295 -2.74 -13.88 13.18
CA PHE A 295 -3.67 -14.86 13.76
C PHE A 295 -4.78 -14.19 14.60
N ARG A 296 -5.26 -13.02 14.12
CA ARG A 296 -6.33 -12.25 14.75
C ARG A 296 -7.62 -12.31 13.94
N PRO A 297 -8.77 -12.10 14.60
CA PRO A 297 -10.04 -11.94 13.90
C PRO A 297 -9.99 -10.72 12.96
N MET A 298 -10.45 -10.91 11.72
CA MET A 298 -10.56 -9.85 10.72
C MET A 298 -12.03 -9.51 10.47
N ILE A 299 -12.29 -8.28 9.99
CA ILE A 299 -13.63 -7.86 9.60
C ILE A 299 -14.09 -8.74 8.45
N ASP A 300 -15.36 -9.18 8.50
CA ASP A 300 -16.02 -10.00 7.49
C ASP A 300 -15.33 -11.35 7.19
N LYS A 301 -14.34 -11.74 7.99
CA LYS A 301 -13.70 -13.06 7.91
C LYS A 301 -14.25 -13.99 8.98
N GLU A 302 -14.65 -15.18 8.58
CA GLU A 302 -15.17 -16.20 9.50
C GLU A 302 -14.12 -16.68 10.51
N ASN A 303 -12.86 -16.82 10.05
CA ASN A 303 -11.74 -17.28 10.86
C ASN A 303 -10.66 -16.20 11.00
N VAL A 304 -9.67 -16.44 11.87
CA VAL A 304 -8.47 -15.60 11.99
C VAL A 304 -7.67 -15.56 10.69
N ASP A 305 -6.86 -14.50 10.50
CA ASP A 305 -5.96 -14.41 9.35
C ASP A 305 -4.89 -15.51 9.37
N LYS A 306 -4.46 -15.88 8.18
CA LYS A 306 -3.44 -16.91 7.93
C LYS A 306 -2.43 -16.41 6.91
N LYS A 307 -1.31 -17.10 6.81
CA LYS A 307 -0.31 -16.86 5.75
C LYS A 307 -1.00 -16.92 4.37
N ASN A 308 -0.68 -15.95 3.52
CA ASN A 308 -1.23 -15.78 2.17
C ASN A 308 -2.77 -15.54 2.11
N ASP A 309 -3.36 -15.01 3.15
CA ASP A 309 -4.76 -14.60 3.12
C ASP A 309 -4.99 -13.23 2.46
N ALA A 310 -3.91 -12.46 2.23
CA ALA A 310 -3.98 -11.18 1.52
C ALA A 310 -2.68 -10.87 0.79
N ILE A 311 -2.71 -9.84 -0.05
CA ILE A 311 -1.55 -9.31 -0.77
C ILE A 311 -1.57 -7.78 -0.74
N CYS A 312 -0.41 -7.16 -0.50
CA CYS A 312 -0.24 -5.73 -0.63
C CYS A 312 0.37 -5.38 -1.99
N LEU A 313 -0.09 -4.28 -2.56
CA LEU A 313 0.35 -3.72 -3.84
C LEU A 313 0.78 -2.27 -3.58
N GLU A 314 2.01 -2.09 -3.09
CA GLU A 314 2.50 -0.82 -2.55
C GLU A 314 3.33 -0.07 -3.59
N CYS A 315 2.71 0.83 -4.34
CA CYS A 315 3.44 1.71 -5.26
C CYS A 315 4.27 2.71 -4.45
N GLN A 316 5.58 2.80 -4.72
CA GLN A 316 6.52 3.62 -3.98
C GLN A 316 7.85 3.77 -4.73
N PHE A 317 8.74 4.66 -4.26
CA PHE A 317 10.14 4.62 -4.63
C PHE A 317 10.82 3.39 -4.03
N ILE A 318 11.98 3.01 -4.58
CA ILE A 318 12.73 1.84 -4.11
C ILE A 318 13.05 1.99 -2.61
N PRO A 319 12.65 1.03 -1.76
CA PRO A 319 13.02 1.01 -0.35
C PRO A 319 14.54 1.08 -0.19
N ASN A 320 15.02 1.85 0.79
CA ASN A 320 16.45 2.09 1.02
C ASN A 320 17.21 2.75 -0.16
N GLY A 321 16.51 3.23 -1.19
CA GLY A 321 17.14 3.79 -2.41
C GLY A 321 18.09 4.95 -2.15
N ILE A 322 17.95 5.65 -1.03
CA ILE A 322 18.91 6.70 -0.59
C ILE A 322 20.28 6.14 -0.24
N ASN A 323 20.35 4.88 0.26
CA ASN A 323 21.59 4.24 0.74
C ASN A 323 22.19 3.25 -0.26
N VAL A 324 21.45 2.84 -1.28
CA VAL A 324 21.94 1.91 -2.29
C VAL A 324 22.24 2.66 -3.60
N ASP A 325 23.27 2.22 -4.28
CA ASP A 325 23.64 2.74 -5.59
C ASP A 325 22.77 2.03 -6.65
N CYS A 326 21.53 2.50 -6.76
CA CYS A 326 20.65 2.15 -7.85
C CYS A 326 20.37 3.45 -8.62
N ASP A 327 20.60 3.44 -9.92
CA ASP A 327 20.42 4.61 -10.82
C ASP A 327 18.97 5.12 -10.93
N GLU A 328 18.10 4.68 -10.01
CA GLU A 328 16.69 5.03 -9.95
C GLU A 328 16.44 6.20 -8.99
N ASP A 329 15.31 6.86 -9.11
CA ASP A 329 14.95 8.05 -8.33
C ASP A 329 15.02 7.82 -6.82
N LYS A 330 15.81 8.66 -6.15
CA LYS A 330 16.14 8.54 -4.70
C LYS A 330 15.11 9.25 -3.83
N ALA A 331 13.88 9.17 -3.98
CA ALA A 331 12.86 9.68 -3.05
C ALA A 331 13.26 10.96 -2.26
N ILE A 332 14.03 11.87 -2.86
CA ILE A 332 14.50 13.12 -2.24
C ILE A 332 13.49 14.22 -2.59
N LEU A 333 13.15 15.03 -1.59
CA LEU A 333 12.36 16.24 -1.74
C LEU A 333 13.20 17.43 -1.28
N ASP A 334 13.42 18.41 -2.17
CA ASP A 334 14.16 19.63 -1.87
C ASP A 334 13.21 20.81 -1.56
N VAL A 335 13.78 21.86 -0.97
CA VAL A 335 13.05 23.09 -0.65
C VAL A 335 12.59 23.77 -1.94
N GLY A 336 11.31 24.11 -1.99
CA GLY A 336 10.70 24.72 -3.18
C GLY A 336 10.16 23.74 -4.19
N GLU A 337 10.44 22.44 -4.03
CA GLU A 337 9.81 21.38 -4.81
C GLU A 337 8.50 20.92 -4.17
N VAL A 338 7.65 20.32 -5.00
CA VAL A 338 6.40 19.69 -4.57
C VAL A 338 6.53 18.19 -4.82
N TYR A 339 6.44 17.41 -3.73
CA TYR A 339 6.23 15.98 -3.85
C TYR A 339 4.82 15.76 -4.39
N HIS A 340 4.72 15.14 -5.55
CA HIS A 340 3.44 14.79 -6.15
C HIS A 340 3.52 13.41 -6.78
N GLN A 341 2.80 12.47 -6.18
CA GLN A 341 2.70 11.10 -6.67
C GLN A 341 1.25 10.65 -6.65
N MET A 342 0.89 9.75 -7.57
CA MET A 342 -0.47 9.23 -7.69
C MET A 342 -0.45 7.71 -7.82
N THR A 343 -1.45 7.07 -7.21
CA THR A 343 -1.78 5.66 -7.44
C THR A 343 -3.28 5.53 -7.61
N ARG A 344 -3.73 4.89 -8.69
CA ARG A 344 -5.13 4.58 -8.93
C ARG A 344 -5.32 3.06 -8.91
N TYR A 345 -6.22 2.63 -8.05
CA TYR A 345 -6.76 1.28 -8.06
C TYR A 345 -8.09 1.31 -8.81
N SER A 346 -8.14 0.66 -9.98
CA SER A 346 -9.33 0.56 -10.82
C SER A 346 -9.92 -0.84 -10.71
N PHE A 347 -11.12 -0.94 -10.15
CA PHE A 347 -11.77 -2.22 -9.87
C PHE A 347 -12.77 -2.55 -10.97
N LYS A 348 -12.82 -3.83 -11.37
CA LYS A 348 -13.73 -4.30 -12.40
C LYS A 348 -14.07 -5.77 -12.23
N ILE A 349 -15.17 -6.18 -12.85
CA ILE A 349 -15.56 -7.58 -12.97
C ILE A 349 -15.11 -8.09 -14.33
N LYS A 350 -14.28 -9.13 -14.31
CA LYS A 350 -13.89 -9.85 -15.51
C LYS A 350 -14.88 -10.96 -15.76
N GLU A 351 -15.71 -10.79 -16.78
CA GLU A 351 -16.58 -11.87 -17.24
C GLU A 351 -15.72 -12.96 -17.89
N ASN A 352 -15.91 -14.21 -17.50
CA ASN A 352 -15.36 -15.30 -18.27
C ASN A 352 -16.07 -15.29 -19.63
N LYS A 353 -15.37 -14.96 -20.70
CA LYS A 353 -15.84 -15.34 -22.04
C LYS A 353 -15.79 -16.87 -22.05
N PHE A 354 -16.91 -17.50 -21.79
CA PHE A 354 -17.08 -18.90 -22.18
C PHE A 354 -16.93 -18.90 -23.70
N TYR A 355 -15.88 -19.50 -24.21
CA TYR A 355 -15.83 -19.88 -25.61
C TYR A 355 -16.94 -20.94 -25.78
N GLU A 356 -18.01 -20.54 -26.50
CA GLU A 356 -18.99 -21.46 -27.05
C GLU A 356 -18.32 -22.39 -28.07
#